data_039a8a55ba748836d496559f1472941c
#
_entry.id   039a8a55ba748836d496559f1472941c
#
_cell.length_a   1.000
_cell.length_b   1.000
_cell.length_c   1.000
_cell.angle_alpha   90.00
_cell.angle_beta   90.00
_cell.angle_gamma   90.00
#
_symmetry.space_group_name_H-M   'P 1'
#
loop_
_entity.id
_entity.type
_entity.pdbx_description
1 polymer ?
#
loop_
_entity_poly.entity_id
_entity_poly.type
_entity_poly.pdbx_seq_one_letter_code
_entity_poly.pdbx_strand_id
1 'polypeptide(L)'
;MVNVHIHQFQPGGAVVDAAALAQFQEQWATYGKLVKSDCLSQREVGGILRATLNATFKSPFSFLDVACGDASMMTAALRGTKVRHYHGIDLSQPALDLAAKNLAGMPFEVDLDHRDFVAAMLRRPEHADAAWCSLSIHHLATDDKLNLMKAIRGAVGARGLFLLYEPTRRDGEDRPAWLDRFVRVNEPLWSVLTAEEWEQIRRHVTSCDFPETAAAWCELGRAAGFGAARQLFVDPTDFFRLFRFDA
;
A
#
# COMPACT_ATOMS: atom_id res chain seq x y z
N MET A 1 0.69 -19.17 20.79
CA MET A 1 1.81 -18.57 20.04
C MET A 1 1.38 -18.59 18.59
N VAL A 2 1.30 -17.42 17.97
CA VAL A 2 0.95 -17.31 16.56
C VAL A 2 2.21 -17.63 15.75
N ASN A 3 2.09 -18.53 14.78
CA ASN A 3 3.19 -18.86 13.88
C ASN A 3 3.31 -17.76 12.82
N VAL A 4 4.46 -17.09 12.77
CA VAL A 4 4.84 -16.19 11.68
C VAL A 4 5.72 -16.98 10.73
N HIS A 5 5.29 -17.16 9.49
CA HIS A 5 6.05 -17.83 8.44
C HIS A 5 6.60 -16.78 7.47
N ILE A 6 7.91 -16.83 7.21
CA ILE A 6 8.55 -15.99 6.18
C ILE A 6 8.99 -16.93 5.05
N HIS A 7 8.42 -16.73 3.87
CA HIS A 7 8.80 -17.46 2.67
C HIS A 7 9.93 -16.73 1.94
N GLN A 8 11.09 -17.38 1.80
CA GLN A 8 12.25 -16.78 1.12
C GLN A 8 12.09 -16.77 -0.40
N PHE A 9 12.58 -15.68 -1.00
CA PHE A 9 12.67 -15.51 -2.44
C PHE A 9 13.41 -16.70 -3.10
N GLN A 10 12.76 -17.34 -4.06
CA GLN A 10 13.45 -18.22 -5.03
C GLN A 10 13.73 -17.40 -6.30
N PRO A 11 15.00 -17.20 -6.69
CA PRO A 11 15.33 -16.38 -7.84
C PRO A 11 14.91 -17.06 -9.14
N GLY A 12 13.90 -16.49 -9.76
CA GLY A 12 13.35 -16.89 -11.06
C GLY A 12 12.67 -15.71 -11.75
N GLY A 13 13.32 -14.56 -11.78
CA GLY A 13 12.83 -13.34 -12.42
C GLY A 13 13.78 -12.17 -12.13
N ALA A 14 13.74 -11.11 -12.86
CA ALA A 14 14.66 -9.98 -12.93
C ALA A 14 15.49 -9.72 -11.67
N VAL A 15 16.80 -9.69 -11.85
CA VAL A 15 17.76 -9.34 -10.79
C VAL A 15 17.42 -7.93 -10.32
N VAL A 16 16.87 -7.82 -9.10
CA VAL A 16 16.72 -6.51 -8.46
C VAL A 16 18.12 -5.94 -8.30
N ASP A 17 18.35 -4.76 -8.86
CA ASP A 17 19.62 -4.06 -8.77
C ASP A 17 19.96 -3.82 -7.29
N ALA A 18 21.11 -4.30 -6.85
CA ALA A 18 21.57 -4.13 -5.47
C ALA A 18 21.67 -2.65 -5.07
N ALA A 19 21.92 -1.75 -6.01
CA ALA A 19 21.90 -0.31 -5.79
C ALA A 19 20.49 0.22 -5.53
N ALA A 20 19.48 -0.27 -6.27
CA ALA A 20 18.09 0.08 -6.05
C ALA A 20 17.59 -0.40 -4.67
N LEU A 21 18.01 -1.59 -4.25
CA LEU A 21 17.66 -2.12 -2.92
C LEU A 21 18.32 -1.30 -1.79
N ALA A 22 19.59 -0.92 -1.94
CA ALA A 22 20.30 -0.08 -0.96
C ALA A 22 19.65 1.31 -0.87
N GLN A 23 19.31 1.90 -1.99
CA GLN A 23 18.59 3.19 -2.06
C GLN A 23 17.22 3.09 -1.39
N PHE A 24 16.49 1.99 -1.59
CA PHE A 24 15.23 1.73 -0.91
C PHE A 24 15.39 1.62 0.61
N GLN A 25 16.46 0.98 1.09
CA GLN A 25 16.75 0.84 2.52
C GLN A 25 17.10 2.18 3.20
N GLU A 26 17.83 3.06 2.51
CA GLU A 26 18.09 4.42 3.00
C GLU A 26 16.79 5.25 3.07
N GLN A 27 15.96 5.14 2.06
CA GLN A 27 14.65 5.81 2.01
C GLN A 27 13.70 5.31 3.11
N TRP A 28 13.85 4.06 3.56
CA TRP A 28 13.02 3.48 4.61
C TRP A 28 13.14 4.20 5.95
N ALA A 29 14.34 4.62 6.34
CA ALA A 29 14.54 5.38 7.58
C ALA A 29 13.83 6.74 7.54
N THR A 30 13.92 7.43 6.39
CA THR A 30 13.24 8.70 6.13
C THR A 30 11.72 8.52 6.10
N TYR A 31 11.22 7.49 5.42
CA TYR A 31 9.81 7.12 5.42
C TYR A 31 9.29 6.84 6.84
N GLY A 32 10.07 6.14 7.66
CA GLY A 32 9.73 5.87 9.05
C GLY A 32 9.53 7.12 9.91
N LYS A 33 10.21 8.25 9.60
CA LYS A 33 9.97 9.55 10.26
C LYS A 33 8.60 10.11 9.89
N LEU A 34 8.22 10.05 8.60
CA LEU A 34 6.91 10.52 8.12
C LEU A 34 5.77 9.72 8.75
N VAL A 35 5.93 8.39 8.84
CA VAL A 35 4.96 7.50 9.48
C VAL A 35 4.79 7.83 10.97
N LYS A 36 5.90 7.94 11.71
CA LYS A 36 5.86 8.25 13.15
C LYS A 36 5.23 9.61 13.44
N SER A 37 5.46 10.59 12.58
CA SER A 37 4.91 11.94 12.69
C SER A 37 3.51 12.06 12.06
N ASP A 38 2.95 10.96 11.55
CA ASP A 38 1.65 10.89 10.89
C ASP A 38 1.49 11.86 9.70
N CYS A 39 2.59 12.20 9.04
CA CYS A 39 2.59 13.08 7.87
C CYS A 39 1.78 12.51 6.67
N LEU A 40 1.49 11.23 6.71
CA LEU A 40 0.75 10.49 5.68
C LEU A 40 -0.67 10.09 6.15
N SER A 41 -1.20 10.70 7.21
CA SER A 41 -2.56 10.45 7.77
C SER A 41 -2.85 8.96 8.07
N GLN A 42 -1.81 8.17 8.36
CA GLN A 42 -1.94 6.72 8.51
C GLN A 42 -2.80 6.31 9.70
N ARG A 43 -2.88 7.13 10.75
CA ARG A 43 -3.75 6.85 11.91
C ARG A 43 -5.21 6.90 11.52
N GLU A 44 -5.63 7.93 10.80
CA GLU A 44 -7.01 8.08 10.36
C GLU A 44 -7.37 7.03 9.32
N VAL A 45 -6.50 6.81 8.33
CA VAL A 45 -6.67 5.77 7.31
C VAL A 45 -6.77 4.38 7.95
N GLY A 46 -5.93 4.05 8.92
CA GLY A 46 -6.01 2.79 9.68
C GLY A 46 -7.32 2.65 10.46
N GLY A 47 -7.86 3.74 11.00
CA GLY A 47 -9.17 3.78 11.63
C GLY A 47 -10.31 3.48 10.66
N ILE A 48 -10.27 4.11 9.45
CA ILE A 48 -11.25 3.89 8.39
C ILE A 48 -11.15 2.45 7.85
N LEU A 49 -9.93 1.94 7.66
CA LEU A 49 -9.69 0.54 7.27
C LEU A 49 -10.36 -0.41 8.27
N ARG A 50 -10.09 -0.26 9.58
CA ARG A 50 -10.70 -1.08 10.63
C ARG A 50 -12.22 -1.02 10.61
N ALA A 51 -12.80 0.18 10.54
CA ALA A 51 -14.24 0.38 10.51
C ALA A 51 -14.85 -0.30 9.28
N THR A 52 -14.22 -0.17 8.12
CA THR A 52 -14.66 -0.78 6.86
C THR A 52 -14.63 -2.30 6.93
N LEU A 53 -13.54 -2.90 7.43
CA LEU A 53 -13.42 -4.34 7.60
C LEU A 53 -14.47 -4.89 8.56
N ASN A 54 -14.68 -4.24 9.71
CA ASN A 54 -15.69 -4.65 10.70
C ASN A 54 -17.14 -4.47 10.18
N ALA A 55 -17.38 -3.47 9.35
CA ALA A 55 -18.68 -3.29 8.70
C ALA A 55 -18.96 -4.38 7.66
N THR A 56 -17.93 -4.80 6.91
CA THR A 56 -18.05 -5.73 5.80
C THR A 56 -18.05 -7.20 6.27
N PHE A 57 -17.10 -7.59 7.12
CA PHE A 57 -16.90 -8.99 7.50
C PHE A 57 -17.45 -9.29 8.88
N LYS A 58 -18.51 -10.10 8.94
CA LYS A 58 -19.13 -10.56 10.20
C LYS A 58 -18.63 -11.93 10.66
N SER A 59 -17.89 -12.64 9.79
CA SER A 59 -17.23 -13.94 10.02
C SER A 59 -15.72 -13.80 9.87
N PRO A 60 -14.90 -14.76 10.32
CA PRO A 60 -13.47 -14.79 10.08
C PRO A 60 -13.14 -14.69 8.58
N PHE A 61 -12.12 -13.89 8.24
CA PHE A 61 -11.74 -13.61 6.85
C PHE A 61 -10.21 -13.56 6.69
N SER A 62 -9.75 -13.73 5.43
CA SER A 62 -8.36 -13.63 5.02
C SER A 62 -8.04 -12.24 4.46
N PHE A 63 -6.86 -11.73 4.79
CA PHE A 63 -6.42 -10.38 4.44
C PHE A 63 -5.08 -10.44 3.69
N LEU A 64 -5.05 -9.88 2.49
CA LEU A 64 -3.87 -9.75 1.65
C LEU A 64 -3.35 -8.31 1.69
N ASP A 65 -2.10 -8.14 2.08
CA ASP A 65 -1.40 -6.85 2.14
C ASP A 65 -0.33 -6.79 1.06
N VAL A 66 -0.63 -6.06 -0.01
CA VAL A 66 0.22 -5.94 -1.20
C VAL A 66 1.19 -4.79 -1.00
N ALA A 67 2.49 -5.05 -1.07
CA ALA A 67 3.56 -4.15 -0.67
C ALA A 67 3.44 -3.75 0.81
N CYS A 68 3.46 -4.75 1.69
CA CYS A 68 3.10 -4.59 3.11
C CYS A 68 4.11 -3.79 3.94
N GLY A 69 5.33 -3.57 3.44
CA GLY A 69 6.39 -2.90 4.17
C GLY A 69 6.66 -3.56 5.53
N ASP A 70 6.76 -2.75 6.58
CA ASP A 70 6.93 -3.22 7.96
C ASP A 70 5.61 -3.57 8.67
N ALA A 71 4.48 -3.47 8.00
CA ALA A 71 3.13 -3.69 8.52
C ALA A 71 2.80 -2.92 9.82
N SER A 72 3.52 -1.83 10.14
CA SER A 72 3.34 -1.10 11.41
C SER A 72 1.92 -0.54 11.57
N MET A 73 1.33 -0.01 10.49
CA MET A 73 -0.06 0.47 10.48
C MET A 73 -1.05 -0.69 10.69
N MET A 74 -0.75 -1.88 10.15
CA MET A 74 -1.66 -3.03 10.19
C MET A 74 -1.89 -3.54 11.60
N THR A 75 -0.91 -3.47 12.50
CA THR A 75 -1.08 -3.88 13.90
C THR A 75 -2.21 -3.13 14.59
N ALA A 76 -2.31 -1.82 14.32
CA ALA A 76 -3.39 -0.99 14.85
C ALA A 76 -4.69 -1.17 14.05
N ALA A 77 -4.62 -1.20 12.73
CA ALA A 77 -5.79 -1.30 11.85
C ALA A 77 -6.53 -2.63 11.97
N LEU A 78 -5.82 -3.74 12.16
CA LEU A 78 -6.44 -5.08 12.21
C LEU A 78 -6.82 -5.53 13.62
N ARG A 79 -6.39 -4.81 14.67
CA ARG A 79 -6.78 -5.11 16.05
C ARG A 79 -8.29 -5.01 16.26
N GLY A 80 -8.91 -6.07 16.75
CA GLY A 80 -10.36 -6.14 16.98
C GLY A 80 -11.18 -6.36 15.71
N THR A 81 -10.55 -6.70 14.59
CA THR A 81 -11.22 -7.23 13.40
C THR A 81 -11.32 -8.76 13.48
N LYS A 82 -11.98 -9.37 12.51
CA LYS A 82 -12.12 -10.82 12.40
C LYS A 82 -11.12 -11.45 11.41
N VAL A 83 -9.98 -10.78 11.16
CA VAL A 83 -8.90 -11.39 10.37
C VAL A 83 -8.47 -12.69 11.07
N ARG A 84 -8.41 -13.78 10.31
CA ARG A 84 -7.89 -15.09 10.73
C ARG A 84 -6.53 -15.41 10.13
N HIS A 85 -6.26 -14.85 8.95
CA HIS A 85 -5.03 -15.06 8.19
C HIS A 85 -4.63 -13.75 7.52
N TYR A 86 -3.40 -13.31 7.75
CA TYR A 86 -2.76 -12.17 7.12
C TYR A 86 -1.66 -12.67 6.20
N HIS A 87 -1.71 -12.27 4.94
CA HIS A 87 -0.67 -12.54 3.97
C HIS A 87 -0.06 -11.21 3.49
N GLY A 88 1.19 -10.96 3.84
CA GLY A 88 1.95 -9.76 3.44
C GLY A 88 2.97 -10.10 2.35
N ILE A 89 3.03 -9.29 1.31
CA ILE A 89 4.00 -9.42 0.22
C ILE A 89 4.83 -8.14 0.16
N ASP A 90 6.15 -8.26 0.21
CA ASP A 90 7.06 -7.13 0.03
C ASP A 90 8.40 -7.56 -0.59
N LEU A 91 9.04 -6.61 -1.30
CA LEU A 91 10.35 -6.82 -1.93
C LEU A 91 11.50 -6.66 -0.94
N SER A 92 11.28 -5.97 0.17
CA SER A 92 12.31 -5.64 1.15
C SER A 92 12.36 -6.66 2.28
N GLN A 93 13.37 -7.53 2.30
CA GLN A 93 13.58 -8.46 3.42
C GLN A 93 13.70 -7.73 4.77
N PRO A 94 14.44 -6.60 4.91
CA PRO A 94 14.48 -5.85 6.16
C PRO A 94 13.12 -5.32 6.62
N ALA A 95 12.24 -4.93 5.68
CA ALA A 95 10.89 -4.52 6.01
C ALA A 95 10.06 -5.71 6.52
N LEU A 96 10.15 -6.86 5.87
CA LEU A 96 9.49 -8.10 6.32
C LEU A 96 9.98 -8.58 7.69
N ASP A 97 11.27 -8.41 8.01
CA ASP A 97 11.82 -8.73 9.33
C ASP A 97 11.23 -7.82 10.42
N LEU A 98 10.91 -6.56 10.10
CA LEU A 98 10.17 -5.64 10.96
C LEU A 98 8.69 -6.01 11.01
N ALA A 99 8.06 -6.35 9.88
CA ALA A 99 6.68 -6.80 9.82
C ALA A 99 6.44 -8.02 10.72
N ALA A 100 7.34 -9.01 10.69
CA ALA A 100 7.27 -10.17 11.56
C ALA A 100 7.28 -9.79 13.06
N LYS A 101 8.09 -8.80 13.45
CA LYS A 101 8.14 -8.29 14.82
C LYS A 101 6.87 -7.51 15.17
N ASN A 102 6.41 -6.66 14.27
CA ASN A 102 5.23 -5.81 14.48
C ASN A 102 3.95 -6.65 14.57
N LEU A 103 3.83 -7.71 13.79
CA LEU A 103 2.68 -8.62 13.78
C LEU A 103 2.77 -9.72 14.85
N ALA A 104 3.91 -9.87 15.54
CA ALA A 104 4.07 -10.85 16.59
C ALA A 104 3.03 -10.62 17.71
N GLY A 105 2.32 -11.68 18.09
CA GLY A 105 1.28 -11.63 19.13
C GLY A 105 -0.08 -11.12 18.65
N MET A 106 -0.26 -10.85 17.35
CA MET A 106 -1.60 -10.63 16.79
C MET A 106 -2.41 -11.96 16.80
N PRO A 107 -3.74 -11.91 16.95
CA PRO A 107 -4.56 -13.11 17.12
C PRO A 107 -4.92 -13.81 15.79
N PHE A 108 -4.07 -13.76 14.78
CA PHE A 108 -4.28 -14.37 13.47
C PHE A 108 -2.97 -14.96 12.91
N GLU A 109 -3.09 -15.90 11.99
CA GLU A 109 -1.94 -16.47 11.27
C GLU A 109 -1.30 -15.42 10.37
N VAL A 110 0.04 -15.46 10.26
CA VAL A 110 0.82 -14.49 9.48
C VAL A 110 1.75 -15.22 8.53
N ASP A 111 1.57 -15.00 7.24
CA ASP A 111 2.49 -15.38 6.19
C ASP A 111 3.09 -14.13 5.55
N LEU A 112 4.40 -14.10 5.44
CA LEU A 112 5.16 -13.01 4.81
C LEU A 112 5.95 -13.57 3.63
N ASP A 113 5.77 -12.95 2.47
CA ASP A 113 6.34 -13.39 1.21
C ASP A 113 7.33 -12.37 0.67
N HIS A 114 8.61 -12.75 0.62
CA HIS A 114 9.68 -11.92 0.07
C HIS A 114 9.68 -12.00 -1.45
N ARG A 115 8.88 -11.16 -2.10
CA ARG A 115 8.75 -11.09 -3.57
C ARG A 115 8.41 -9.69 -4.05
N ASP A 116 8.70 -9.44 -5.33
CA ASP A 116 8.07 -8.36 -6.07
C ASP A 116 6.54 -8.60 -6.13
N PHE A 117 5.76 -7.64 -5.63
CA PHE A 117 4.31 -7.78 -5.50
C PHE A 117 3.59 -7.87 -6.85
N VAL A 118 4.11 -7.21 -7.91
CA VAL A 118 3.53 -7.31 -9.25
C VAL A 118 3.69 -8.72 -9.77
N ALA A 119 4.92 -9.27 -9.69
CA ALA A 119 5.20 -10.63 -10.12
C ALA A 119 4.43 -11.68 -9.28
N ALA A 120 4.28 -11.46 -7.97
CA ALA A 120 3.51 -12.33 -7.09
C ALA A 120 2.04 -12.35 -7.49
N MET A 121 1.43 -11.19 -7.68
CA MET A 121 0.02 -11.06 -8.02
C MET A 121 -0.31 -11.61 -9.41
N LEU A 122 0.56 -11.44 -10.40
CA LEU A 122 0.34 -11.96 -11.77
C LEU A 122 0.51 -13.48 -11.88
N ARG A 123 1.14 -14.16 -10.91
CA ARG A 123 1.35 -15.63 -10.90
C ARG A 123 0.24 -16.46 -10.26
N ARG A 124 -0.93 -15.95 -10.01
CA ARG A 124 -2.04 -16.48 -9.22
C ARG A 124 -1.84 -16.28 -7.72
N PRO A 125 -2.29 -15.14 -7.20
CA PRO A 125 -2.32 -14.89 -5.77
C PRO A 125 -3.26 -15.88 -5.07
N GLU A 126 -2.95 -16.17 -3.82
CA GLU A 126 -3.87 -16.90 -2.97
C GLU A 126 -5.19 -16.13 -2.83
N HIS A 127 -6.28 -16.86 -2.66
CA HIS A 127 -7.58 -16.25 -2.45
C HIS A 127 -7.60 -15.48 -1.11
N ALA A 128 -8.05 -14.25 -1.16
CA ALA A 128 -8.28 -13.41 0.01
C ALA A 128 -9.72 -12.86 0.01
N ASP A 129 -10.25 -12.57 1.19
CA ASP A 129 -11.56 -11.91 1.30
C ASP A 129 -11.43 -10.39 1.20
N ALA A 130 -10.30 -9.86 1.67
CA ALA A 130 -9.95 -8.45 1.54
C ALA A 130 -8.50 -8.29 1.08
N ALA A 131 -8.26 -7.29 0.22
CA ALA A 131 -6.93 -6.85 -0.17
C ALA A 131 -6.70 -5.39 0.23
N TRP A 132 -5.45 -5.08 0.52
CA TRP A 132 -4.97 -3.73 0.82
C TRP A 132 -3.71 -3.45 0.02
N CYS A 133 -3.53 -2.22 -0.41
CA CYS A 133 -2.26 -1.68 -0.88
C CYS A 133 -2.17 -0.20 -0.52
N SER A 134 -1.00 0.25 -0.14
CA SER A 134 -0.78 1.67 0.14
C SER A 134 0.59 2.13 -0.32
N LEU A 135 0.63 3.35 -0.90
CA LEU A 135 1.84 4.08 -1.23
C LEU A 135 2.84 3.27 -2.08
N SER A 136 2.31 2.51 -3.05
CA SER A 136 3.13 1.57 -3.85
C SER A 136 2.72 1.50 -5.32
N ILE A 137 1.43 1.46 -5.63
CA ILE A 137 0.97 1.25 -7.02
C ILE A 137 1.22 2.48 -7.89
N HIS A 138 1.33 3.67 -7.31
CA HIS A 138 1.62 4.91 -8.05
C HIS A 138 2.97 4.89 -8.78
N HIS A 139 3.89 3.99 -8.43
CA HIS A 139 5.15 3.82 -9.15
C HIS A 139 5.01 3.12 -10.50
N LEU A 140 3.88 2.48 -10.75
CA LEU A 140 3.64 1.74 -11.98
C LEU A 140 3.11 2.65 -13.10
N ALA A 141 3.31 2.25 -14.36
CA ALA A 141 2.59 2.83 -15.49
C ALA A 141 1.09 2.49 -15.40
N THR A 142 0.24 3.28 -16.04
CA THR A 142 -1.23 3.14 -15.95
C THR A 142 -1.71 1.75 -16.38
N ASP A 143 -1.14 1.16 -17.45
CA ASP A 143 -1.49 -0.18 -17.91
C ASP A 143 -1.09 -1.28 -16.91
N ASP A 144 0.07 -1.11 -16.25
CA ASP A 144 0.53 -2.05 -15.22
C ASP A 144 -0.32 -1.95 -13.95
N LYS A 145 -0.76 -0.73 -13.58
CA LYS A 145 -1.77 -0.53 -12.51
C LYS A 145 -3.04 -1.30 -12.81
N LEU A 146 -3.56 -1.18 -14.04
CA LEU A 146 -4.76 -1.90 -14.46
C LEU A 146 -4.56 -3.41 -14.38
N ASN A 147 -3.43 -3.93 -14.86
CA ASN A 147 -3.13 -5.37 -14.84
C ASN A 147 -3.01 -5.88 -13.40
N LEU A 148 -2.35 -5.13 -12.51
CA LEU A 148 -2.26 -5.45 -11.09
C LEU A 148 -3.65 -5.44 -10.42
N MET A 149 -4.46 -4.42 -10.68
CA MET A 149 -5.82 -4.32 -10.13
C MET A 149 -6.72 -5.47 -10.62
N LYS A 150 -6.58 -5.94 -11.87
CA LYS A 150 -7.25 -7.16 -12.36
C LYS A 150 -6.82 -8.40 -11.59
N ALA A 151 -5.52 -8.53 -11.31
CA ALA A 151 -5.01 -9.66 -10.54
C ALA A 151 -5.55 -9.62 -9.08
N ILE A 152 -5.56 -8.45 -8.44
CA ILE A 152 -6.16 -8.25 -7.11
C ILE A 152 -7.65 -8.58 -7.14
N ARG A 153 -8.38 -8.12 -8.18
CA ARG A 153 -9.80 -8.43 -8.35
C ARG A 153 -10.05 -9.95 -8.42
N GLY A 154 -9.19 -10.67 -9.14
CA GLY A 154 -9.24 -12.14 -9.20
C GLY A 154 -8.96 -12.80 -7.85
N ALA A 155 -8.05 -12.24 -7.06
CA ALA A 155 -7.69 -12.77 -5.75
C ALA A 155 -8.79 -12.60 -4.70
N VAL A 156 -9.49 -11.47 -4.67
CA VAL A 156 -10.49 -11.19 -3.62
C VAL A 156 -11.86 -11.90 -3.86
N GLY A 157 -12.04 -12.58 -4.98
CA GLY A 157 -13.25 -13.32 -5.24
C GLY A 157 -14.51 -12.46 -5.44
N ALA A 158 -15.68 -13.10 -5.46
CA ALA A 158 -16.92 -12.47 -5.88
C ALA A 158 -17.58 -11.55 -4.84
N ARG A 159 -17.18 -11.64 -3.58
CA ARG A 159 -17.72 -10.83 -2.47
C ARG A 159 -16.63 -10.12 -1.68
N GLY A 160 -15.43 -10.10 -2.25
CA GLY A 160 -14.28 -9.47 -1.62
C GLY A 160 -14.22 -7.97 -1.83
N LEU A 161 -13.29 -7.34 -1.19
CA LEU A 161 -13.03 -5.92 -1.36
C LEU A 161 -11.52 -5.64 -1.49
N PHE A 162 -11.21 -4.57 -2.20
CA PHE A 162 -9.87 -4.00 -2.25
C PHE A 162 -9.90 -2.56 -1.73
N LEU A 163 -8.97 -2.23 -0.85
CA LEU A 163 -8.77 -0.89 -0.32
C LEU A 163 -7.39 -0.39 -0.76
N LEU A 164 -7.36 0.80 -1.33
CA LEU A 164 -6.17 1.41 -1.92
C LEU A 164 -5.95 2.81 -1.35
N TYR A 165 -4.79 3.06 -0.75
CA TYR A 165 -4.39 4.38 -0.27
C TYR A 165 -3.17 4.89 -1.02
N GLU A 166 -3.34 5.92 -1.86
CA GLU A 166 -2.33 6.35 -2.82
C GLU A 166 -2.24 7.86 -2.95
N PRO A 167 -1.05 8.41 -3.32
CA PRO A 167 -0.94 9.77 -3.81
C PRO A 167 -1.82 9.93 -5.04
N THR A 168 -2.51 11.06 -5.10
CA THR A 168 -3.58 11.28 -6.08
C THR A 168 -3.53 12.72 -6.57
N ARG A 169 -3.62 12.90 -7.88
CA ARG A 169 -3.79 14.22 -8.51
C ARG A 169 -5.25 14.68 -8.40
N ARG A 170 -5.46 15.97 -8.43
CA ARG A 170 -6.80 16.54 -8.64
C ARG A 170 -7.31 16.21 -10.04
N ASP A 171 -8.60 16.12 -10.21
CA ASP A 171 -9.17 15.98 -11.56
C ASP A 171 -8.82 17.22 -12.41
N GLY A 172 -8.28 16.97 -13.61
CA GLY A 172 -7.76 18.01 -14.49
C GLY A 172 -6.34 18.51 -14.19
N GLU A 173 -5.71 18.06 -13.10
CA GLU A 173 -4.32 18.40 -12.77
C GLU A 173 -3.36 17.45 -13.51
N ASP A 174 -2.40 18.00 -14.27
CA ASP A 174 -1.34 17.21 -14.85
C ASP A 174 -0.23 16.89 -13.82
N ARG A 175 0.69 15.99 -14.17
CA ARG A 175 1.77 15.58 -13.28
C ARG A 175 2.74 16.71 -12.92
N PRO A 176 3.17 17.59 -13.84
CA PRO A 176 4.00 18.74 -13.47
C PRO A 176 3.34 19.67 -12.45
N ALA A 177 2.08 20.04 -12.62
CA ALA A 177 1.34 20.88 -11.67
C ALA A 177 1.17 20.19 -10.29
N TRP A 178 0.96 18.88 -10.29
CA TRP A 178 0.91 18.08 -9.06
C TRP A 178 2.26 18.10 -8.34
N LEU A 179 3.38 17.93 -9.04
CA LEU A 179 4.73 17.99 -8.46
C LEU A 179 5.03 19.36 -7.85
N ASP A 180 4.70 20.44 -8.54
CA ASP A 180 4.89 21.79 -8.02
C ASP A 180 4.05 22.03 -6.76
N ARG A 181 2.81 21.55 -6.76
CA ARG A 181 1.92 21.61 -5.60
C ARG A 181 2.46 20.74 -4.45
N PHE A 182 2.96 19.53 -4.75
CA PHE A 182 3.53 18.62 -3.76
C PHE A 182 4.68 19.27 -2.99
N VAL A 183 5.64 19.86 -3.68
CA VAL A 183 6.77 20.56 -3.07
C VAL A 183 6.26 21.72 -2.19
N ARG A 184 5.47 22.62 -2.77
CA ARG A 184 5.01 23.83 -2.10
C ARG A 184 4.21 23.56 -0.82
N VAL A 185 3.43 22.49 -0.79
CA VAL A 185 2.55 22.17 0.37
C VAL A 185 3.26 21.30 1.38
N ASN A 186 3.99 20.26 0.95
CA ASN A 186 4.52 19.27 1.89
C ASN A 186 5.88 19.67 2.48
N GLU A 187 6.72 20.43 1.77
CA GLU A 187 8.01 20.87 2.30
C GLU A 187 7.89 21.58 3.67
N PRO A 188 7.00 22.57 3.86
CA PRO A 188 6.86 23.21 5.17
C PRO A 188 6.14 22.32 6.21
N LEU A 189 5.31 21.38 5.78
CA LEU A 189 4.55 20.50 6.67
C LEU A 189 5.39 19.31 7.19
N TRP A 190 6.31 18.81 6.37
CA TRP A 190 7.16 17.66 6.74
C TRP A 190 8.45 18.10 7.45
N SER A 191 8.32 19.04 8.38
CA SER A 191 9.42 19.64 9.16
C SER A 191 10.22 18.66 10.04
N VAL A 192 9.76 17.42 10.13
CA VAL A 192 10.47 16.30 10.78
C VAL A 192 11.69 15.83 9.96
N LEU A 193 11.75 16.19 8.68
CA LEU A 193 12.84 15.84 7.76
C LEU A 193 13.94 16.90 7.79
N THR A 194 15.19 16.45 7.62
CA THR A 194 16.29 17.36 7.28
C THR A 194 16.17 17.84 5.84
N ALA A 195 16.93 18.87 5.47
CA ALA A 195 16.96 19.35 4.09
C ALA A 195 17.43 18.27 3.10
N GLU A 196 18.39 17.43 3.50
CA GLU A 196 18.90 16.33 2.68
C GLU A 196 17.85 15.23 2.48
N GLU A 197 17.13 14.87 3.54
CA GLU A 197 16.04 13.88 3.48
C GLU A 197 14.88 14.40 2.63
N TRP A 198 14.53 15.69 2.77
CA TRP A 198 13.52 16.30 1.90
C TRP A 198 13.93 16.25 0.44
N GLU A 199 15.19 16.59 0.13
CA GLU A 199 15.70 16.53 -1.25
C GLU A 199 15.73 15.11 -1.81
N GLN A 200 15.99 14.10 -1.00
CA GLN A 200 15.86 12.69 -1.41
C GLN A 200 14.42 12.34 -1.78
N ILE A 201 13.46 12.70 -0.94
CA ILE A 201 12.03 12.49 -1.24
C ILE A 201 11.62 13.24 -2.50
N ARG A 202 11.99 14.52 -2.63
CA ARG A 202 11.67 15.32 -3.79
C ARG A 202 12.18 14.68 -5.09
N ARG A 203 13.42 14.19 -5.08
CA ARG A 203 13.99 13.47 -6.24
C ARG A 203 13.25 12.19 -6.54
N HIS A 204 12.92 11.40 -5.52
CA HIS A 204 12.16 10.17 -5.67
C HIS A 204 10.79 10.45 -6.29
N VAL A 205 10.00 11.33 -5.68
CA VAL A 205 8.66 11.70 -6.16
C VAL A 205 8.70 12.22 -7.59
N THR A 206 9.71 13.05 -7.92
CA THR A 206 9.87 13.59 -9.28
C THR A 206 10.18 12.51 -10.31
N SER A 207 10.98 11.49 -9.95
CA SER A 207 11.43 10.47 -10.90
C SER A 207 10.53 9.23 -10.96
N CYS A 208 9.90 8.86 -9.84
CA CYS A 208 9.26 7.55 -9.68
C CYS A 208 7.75 7.59 -9.46
N ASP A 209 7.15 8.75 -9.10
CA ASP A 209 5.72 8.81 -8.82
C ASP A 209 4.91 9.20 -10.07
N PHE A 210 3.94 8.38 -10.40
CA PHE A 210 2.98 8.57 -11.48
C PHE A 210 1.55 8.48 -10.93
N PRO A 211 1.13 9.42 -10.06
CA PRO A 211 -0.19 9.35 -9.43
C PRO A 211 -1.30 9.53 -10.46
N GLU A 212 -2.39 8.81 -10.28
CA GLU A 212 -3.61 9.00 -11.05
C GLU A 212 -4.49 10.09 -10.40
N THR A 213 -5.50 10.58 -11.15
CA THR A 213 -6.56 11.39 -10.56
C THR A 213 -7.56 10.52 -9.79
N ALA A 214 -8.38 11.13 -8.94
CA ALA A 214 -9.41 10.39 -8.21
C ALA A 214 -10.42 9.69 -9.16
N ALA A 215 -10.81 10.37 -10.24
CA ALA A 215 -11.66 9.79 -11.28
C ALA A 215 -10.97 8.61 -11.97
N ALA A 216 -9.68 8.76 -12.34
CA ALA A 216 -8.91 7.71 -13.02
C ALA A 216 -8.72 6.46 -12.11
N TRP A 217 -8.47 6.61 -10.82
CA TRP A 217 -8.44 5.47 -9.89
C TRP A 217 -9.76 4.69 -9.87
N CYS A 218 -10.89 5.40 -9.85
CA CYS A 218 -12.21 4.77 -9.91
C CYS A 218 -12.47 4.09 -11.25
N GLU A 219 -12.00 4.66 -12.36
CA GLU A 219 -12.09 4.07 -13.70
C GLU A 219 -11.24 2.82 -13.84
N LEU A 220 -10.00 2.85 -13.35
CA LEU A 220 -9.12 1.68 -13.29
C LEU A 220 -9.78 0.54 -12.49
N GLY A 221 -10.40 0.84 -11.35
CA GLY A 221 -11.14 -0.16 -10.57
C GLY A 221 -12.28 -0.80 -11.36
N ARG A 222 -13.10 0.00 -12.05
CA ARG A 222 -14.17 -0.52 -12.91
C ARG A 222 -13.62 -1.32 -14.08
N ALA A 223 -12.57 -0.84 -14.75
CA ALA A 223 -11.91 -1.55 -15.84
C ALA A 223 -11.24 -2.86 -15.39
N ALA A 224 -10.83 -2.94 -14.13
CA ALA A 224 -10.32 -4.16 -13.52
C ALA A 224 -11.41 -5.19 -13.17
N GLY A 225 -12.69 -4.82 -13.26
CA GLY A 225 -13.83 -5.70 -13.02
C GLY A 225 -14.42 -5.62 -11.61
N PHE A 226 -14.09 -4.56 -10.84
CA PHE A 226 -14.80 -4.27 -9.59
C PHE A 226 -16.18 -3.70 -9.89
N GLY A 227 -17.20 -4.20 -9.16
CA GLY A 227 -18.61 -3.78 -9.34
C GLY A 227 -18.89 -2.37 -8.84
N ALA A 228 -18.14 -1.92 -7.84
CA ALA A 228 -18.21 -0.55 -7.33
C ALA A 228 -16.83 0.01 -7.00
N ALA A 229 -16.65 1.30 -7.24
CA ALA A 229 -15.44 2.04 -6.93
C ALA A 229 -15.80 3.40 -6.33
N ARG A 230 -15.27 3.72 -5.14
CA ARG A 230 -15.55 4.99 -4.45
C ARG A 230 -14.39 5.47 -3.60
N GLN A 231 -14.23 6.75 -3.48
CA GLN A 231 -13.35 7.39 -2.51
C GLN A 231 -13.99 7.35 -1.12
N LEU A 232 -13.21 6.94 -0.10
CA LEU A 232 -13.62 6.94 1.31
C LEU A 232 -13.07 8.13 2.09
N PHE A 233 -11.85 8.58 1.71
CA PHE A 233 -11.15 9.61 2.45
C PHE A 233 -10.25 10.42 1.51
N VAL A 234 -10.01 11.66 1.84
CA VAL A 234 -8.95 12.52 1.32
C VAL A 234 -8.22 13.13 2.50
N ASP A 235 -6.91 13.10 2.46
CA ASP A 235 -6.10 13.68 3.52
C ASP A 235 -6.20 15.24 3.53
N PRO A 236 -5.89 15.90 4.66
CA PRO A 236 -6.01 17.36 4.76
C PRO A 236 -5.16 18.15 3.75
N THR A 237 -4.10 17.55 3.21
CA THR A 237 -3.23 18.19 2.21
C THR A 237 -3.74 18.03 0.77
N ASP A 238 -4.76 17.20 0.56
CA ASP A 238 -5.33 16.86 -0.73
C ASP A 238 -4.32 16.19 -1.69
N PHE A 239 -3.39 15.40 -1.09
CA PHE A 239 -2.42 14.60 -1.87
C PHE A 239 -2.68 13.10 -1.81
N PHE A 240 -3.27 12.61 -0.73
CA PHE A 240 -3.46 11.17 -0.52
C PHE A 240 -4.94 10.85 -0.37
N ARG A 241 -5.39 9.76 -1.02
CA ARG A 241 -6.78 9.35 -1.00
C ARG A 241 -6.92 7.86 -0.76
N LEU A 242 -7.91 7.51 0.04
CA LEU A 242 -8.33 6.14 0.26
C LEU A 242 -9.51 5.81 -0.64
N PHE A 243 -9.36 4.74 -1.41
CA PHE A 243 -10.40 4.21 -2.27
C PHE A 243 -10.87 2.84 -1.77
N ARG A 244 -12.11 2.52 -2.04
CA ARG A 244 -12.70 1.20 -1.87
C ARG A 244 -13.25 0.70 -3.19
N PHE A 245 -12.91 -0.54 -3.50
CA PHE A 245 -13.38 -1.28 -4.66
C PHE A 245 -14.07 -2.55 -4.17
N ASP A 246 -15.36 -2.68 -4.44
CA ASP A 246 -16.15 -3.87 -4.10
C ASP A 246 -16.18 -4.81 -5.31
N ALA A 247 -15.99 -6.12 -5.09
CA ALA A 247 -15.93 -7.15 -6.14
C ALA A 247 -17.26 -7.38 -6.84
#